data_bd626e6e1646504e6738d1f0e8ba720d
#
_entry.id   bd626e6e1646504e6738d1f0e8ba720d
#
_cell.length_a   1.000
_cell.length_b   1.000
_cell.length_c   1.000
_cell.angle_alpha   90.00
_cell.angle_beta   90.00
_cell.angle_gamma   90.00
#
_symmetry.space_group_name_H-M   'P 1'
#
loop_
_entity.id
_entity.type
_entity.pdbx_description
1 polymer ?
#
loop_
_entity_poly.entity_id
_entity_poly.type
_entity_poly.pdbx_seq_one_letter_code
_entity_poly.pdbx_strand_id
1 'polypeptide(L)'
;MLTKMTIENAKILKNEKIAPDVYQMTLANDTSWIQKSGKFVEVAVPPKKLKRPISITSWTDSTLTLTYKVVGEGTKIMSEMKEGSTVEMLTNCGNGYDLSNFKDEILVVGGGIGCAPCIGVIQEAVKLGLKVKVVFGFRSEEESYFKKELEEFGVEYAFAYDNKKENVVTKMKEMNWDNIPFATCGPTRMMQALCANNNAYGLVSLETRMGCGFGACMGCSVEMKTGMKRICKEGPVFEKEDVLWENLK
;
A
#
# COMPACT_ATOMS: atom_id res chain seq x y z
N MET A 1 -6.23 0.92 22.92
CA MET A 1 -7.21 2.00 22.67
C MET A 1 -7.43 2.05 21.16
N LEU A 2 -8.65 1.85 20.65
CA LEU A 2 -8.94 2.01 19.22
C LEU A 2 -8.79 3.51 18.89
N THR A 3 -7.76 3.87 18.18
CA THR A 3 -7.55 5.25 17.71
C THR A 3 -8.70 5.63 16.77
N LYS A 4 -9.35 6.74 17.09
CA LYS A 4 -10.55 7.21 16.36
C LYS A 4 -10.15 7.76 15.00
N MET A 5 -10.95 7.50 13.96
CA MET A 5 -10.84 8.21 12.68
C MET A 5 -11.18 9.69 12.90
N THR A 6 -10.37 10.58 12.36
CA THR A 6 -10.54 12.05 12.49
C THR A 6 -10.42 12.72 11.12
N ILE A 7 -11.11 13.85 10.98
CA ILE A 7 -10.87 14.74 9.82
C ILE A 7 -9.79 15.73 10.24
N GLU A 8 -8.73 15.79 9.45
CA GLU A 8 -7.57 16.62 9.70
C GLU A 8 -7.22 17.46 8.47
N ASN A 9 -6.63 18.62 8.73
CA ASN A 9 -6.07 19.48 7.71
C ASN A 9 -4.55 19.45 7.83
N ALA A 10 -3.89 18.91 6.81
CA ALA A 10 -2.45 18.76 6.79
C ALA A 10 -1.82 19.73 5.77
N LYS A 11 -0.72 20.37 6.15
CA LYS A 11 0.05 21.22 5.24
C LYS A 11 0.89 20.36 4.29
N ILE A 12 0.82 20.63 3.01
CA ILE A 12 1.67 20.00 2.00
C ILE A 12 3.08 20.58 2.13
N LEU A 13 4.03 19.73 2.50
CA LEU A 13 5.45 20.07 2.59
C LEU A 13 6.15 19.88 1.24
N LYS A 14 5.70 18.88 0.48
CA LYS A 14 6.24 18.55 -0.84
C LYS A 14 5.19 17.79 -1.65
N ASN A 15 5.16 17.98 -2.96
CA ASN A 15 4.34 17.21 -3.88
C ASN A 15 5.06 17.13 -5.23
N GLU A 16 5.75 16.02 -5.46
CA GLU A 16 6.64 15.90 -6.62
C GLU A 16 6.35 14.65 -7.44
N LYS A 17 6.65 14.73 -8.72
CA LYS A 17 6.59 13.60 -9.65
C LYS A 17 7.86 12.74 -9.47
N ILE A 18 7.68 11.45 -9.16
CA ILE A 18 8.79 10.50 -8.94
C ILE A 18 8.96 9.49 -10.07
N ALA A 19 7.91 9.28 -10.88
CA ALA A 19 7.93 8.41 -12.07
C ALA A 19 6.81 8.86 -13.05
N PRO A 20 6.69 8.29 -14.26
CA PRO A 20 5.58 8.59 -15.17
C PRO A 20 4.24 8.42 -14.47
N ASP A 21 3.46 9.51 -14.38
CA ASP A 21 2.15 9.60 -13.70
C ASP A 21 2.12 9.23 -12.21
N VAL A 22 3.28 9.06 -11.56
CA VAL A 22 3.40 8.76 -10.13
C VAL A 22 3.96 9.97 -9.38
N TYR A 23 3.25 10.35 -8.33
CA TYR A 23 3.58 11.47 -7.46
C TYR A 23 3.76 11.02 -6.02
N GLN A 24 4.61 11.74 -5.31
CA GLN A 24 4.80 11.58 -3.88
C GLN A 24 4.49 12.90 -3.17
N MET A 25 3.54 12.85 -2.22
CA MET A 25 3.12 13.99 -1.42
C MET A 25 3.53 13.76 0.03
N THR A 26 4.30 14.70 0.59
CA THR A 26 4.66 14.72 2.00
C THR A 26 3.84 15.78 2.71
N LEU A 27 3.19 15.38 3.81
CA LEU A 27 2.28 16.18 4.61
C LEU A 27 2.82 16.36 6.02
N ALA A 28 2.69 17.56 6.60
CA ALA A 28 2.88 17.76 8.01
C ALA A 28 1.66 17.22 8.76
N ASN A 29 1.87 16.24 9.63
CA ASN A 29 0.80 15.58 10.39
C ASN A 29 1.36 14.92 11.64
N ASP A 30 0.61 14.96 12.75
CA ASP A 30 0.83 14.08 13.88
C ASP A 30 0.43 12.66 13.47
N THR A 31 1.38 11.74 13.45
CA THR A 31 1.21 10.38 12.97
C THR A 31 1.06 9.36 14.10
N SER A 32 0.92 9.79 15.34
CA SER A 32 0.78 8.94 16.52
C SER A 32 -0.37 7.90 16.43
N TRP A 33 -1.33 8.16 15.54
CA TRP A 33 -2.42 7.24 15.23
C TRP A 33 -2.02 6.09 14.30
N ILE A 34 -0.85 6.15 13.63
CA ILE A 34 -0.37 5.09 12.72
C ILE A 34 0.36 4.04 13.57
N GLN A 35 -0.34 2.97 13.90
CA GLN A 35 0.21 1.88 14.70
C GLN A 35 0.67 0.68 13.87
N LYS A 36 0.24 0.60 12.60
CA LYS A 36 0.56 -0.48 11.65
C LYS A 36 0.66 0.09 10.25
N SER A 37 1.56 -0.46 9.46
CA SER A 37 1.63 -0.21 8.01
C SER A 37 0.38 -0.71 7.28
N GLY A 38 0.17 -0.26 6.03
CA GLY A 38 -0.98 -0.67 5.22
C GLY A 38 -2.30 0.05 5.54
N LYS A 39 -2.29 1.02 6.47
CA LYS A 39 -3.39 1.97 6.63
C LYS A 39 -3.43 2.96 5.46
N PHE A 40 -4.56 3.64 5.32
CA PHE A 40 -4.76 4.65 4.28
C PHE A 40 -5.46 5.90 4.83
N VAL A 41 -5.49 6.93 4.04
CA VAL A 41 -6.25 8.16 4.28
C VAL A 41 -7.20 8.42 3.12
N GLU A 42 -8.31 9.10 3.39
CA GLU A 42 -9.24 9.58 2.37
C GLU A 42 -8.99 11.06 2.11
N VAL A 43 -8.32 11.38 1.01
CA VAL A 43 -7.91 12.75 0.64
C VAL A 43 -9.05 13.48 -0.04
N ALA A 44 -9.40 14.67 0.46
CA ALA A 44 -10.38 15.55 -0.17
C ALA A 44 -9.79 16.23 -1.42
N VAL A 45 -10.56 16.25 -2.50
CA VAL A 45 -10.14 16.80 -3.80
C VAL A 45 -11.23 17.69 -4.40
N PRO A 46 -11.52 18.86 -3.78
CA PRO A 46 -12.54 19.77 -4.31
C PRO A 46 -12.28 20.14 -5.79
N PRO A 47 -13.34 20.29 -6.62
CA PRO A 47 -14.76 20.27 -6.26
C PRO A 47 -15.41 18.86 -6.26
N LYS A 48 -14.62 17.77 -6.28
CA LYS A 48 -15.16 16.41 -6.25
C LYS A 48 -15.72 16.09 -4.89
N LYS A 49 -16.90 15.43 -4.86
CA LYS A 49 -17.59 15.08 -3.60
C LYS A 49 -16.97 13.88 -2.90
N LEU A 50 -16.50 12.90 -3.66
CA LEU A 50 -15.85 11.71 -3.09
C LEU A 50 -14.38 12.01 -2.83
N LYS A 51 -13.90 11.63 -1.65
CA LYS A 51 -12.48 11.63 -1.30
C LYS A 51 -11.74 10.52 -2.07
N ARG A 52 -10.42 10.55 -2.03
CA ARG A 52 -9.56 9.56 -2.68
C ARG A 52 -8.84 8.74 -1.61
N PRO A 53 -9.11 7.41 -1.56
CA PRO A 53 -8.35 6.52 -0.68
C PRO A 53 -6.91 6.40 -1.21
N ILE A 54 -5.97 6.81 -0.39
CA ILE A 54 -4.54 6.72 -0.70
C ILE A 54 -3.83 6.03 0.44
N SER A 55 -3.15 4.94 0.14
CA SER A 55 -2.36 4.19 1.12
C SER A 55 -1.18 5.03 1.63
N ILE A 56 -0.87 4.87 2.91
CA ILE A 56 0.29 5.49 3.53
C ILE A 56 1.53 4.77 3.02
N THR A 57 2.48 5.54 2.48
CA THR A 57 3.77 5.02 2.00
C THR A 57 4.76 4.89 3.13
N SER A 58 4.96 5.98 3.89
CA SER A 58 5.86 6.03 5.04
C SER A 58 5.46 7.16 5.98
N TRP A 59 6.02 7.17 7.19
CA TRP A 59 5.76 8.22 8.18
C TRP A 59 6.93 8.38 9.15
N THR A 60 7.02 9.57 9.71
CA THR A 60 7.81 9.91 10.90
C THR A 60 6.84 10.39 11.97
N ASP A 61 7.30 10.84 13.13
CA ASP A 61 6.42 11.37 14.18
C ASP A 61 5.62 12.61 13.75
N SER A 62 6.11 13.35 12.77
CA SER A 62 5.55 14.65 12.33
C SER A 62 5.22 14.75 10.86
N THR A 63 5.47 13.71 10.06
CA THR A 63 5.22 13.70 8.62
C THR A 63 4.57 12.42 8.15
N LEU A 64 3.70 12.56 7.17
CA LEU A 64 3.01 11.50 6.45
C LEU A 64 3.34 11.59 4.98
N THR A 65 3.77 10.50 4.37
CA THR A 65 4.05 10.42 2.93
C THR A 65 3.03 9.55 2.21
N LEU A 66 2.44 10.09 1.16
CA LEU A 66 1.48 9.44 0.28
C LEU A 66 2.09 9.33 -1.11
N THR A 67 2.11 8.13 -1.70
CA THR A 67 2.48 7.95 -3.11
C THR A 67 1.27 7.47 -3.89
N TYR A 68 0.98 8.14 -5.00
CA TYR A 68 -0.23 7.88 -5.79
C TYR A 68 0.02 8.02 -7.29
N LYS A 69 -0.76 7.26 -8.06
CA LYS A 69 -0.73 7.34 -9.53
C LYS A 69 -1.89 8.22 -10.04
N VAL A 70 -1.61 9.05 -11.01
CA VAL A 70 -2.65 9.85 -11.71
C VAL A 70 -3.41 8.92 -12.65
N VAL A 71 -4.63 8.54 -12.23
CA VAL A 71 -5.50 7.62 -12.98
C VAL A 71 -6.85 8.25 -13.36
N GLY A 72 -7.10 9.47 -12.91
CA GLY A 72 -8.34 10.19 -13.19
C GLY A 72 -8.34 11.60 -12.59
N GLU A 73 -9.44 12.32 -12.76
CA GLU A 73 -9.54 13.74 -12.39
C GLU A 73 -9.17 14.02 -10.92
N GLY A 74 -9.56 13.18 -9.97
CA GLY A 74 -9.24 13.42 -8.56
C GLY A 74 -7.75 13.35 -8.28
N THR A 75 -7.05 12.33 -8.75
CA THR A 75 -5.59 12.22 -8.59
C THR A 75 -4.83 13.24 -9.45
N LYS A 76 -5.43 13.73 -10.56
CA LYS A 76 -4.90 14.85 -11.32
C LYS A 76 -4.96 16.14 -10.49
N ILE A 77 -6.09 16.43 -9.83
CA ILE A 77 -6.20 17.57 -8.90
C ILE A 77 -5.14 17.46 -7.80
N MET A 78 -4.95 16.29 -7.23
CA MET A 78 -3.90 16.07 -6.21
C MET A 78 -2.51 16.41 -6.75
N SER A 79 -2.17 16.00 -7.97
CA SER A 79 -0.85 16.28 -8.57
C SER A 79 -0.58 17.77 -8.85
N GLU A 80 -1.63 18.60 -8.87
CA GLU A 80 -1.57 20.04 -9.07
C GLU A 80 -1.56 20.84 -7.75
N MET A 81 -1.79 20.17 -6.59
CA MET A 81 -1.75 20.81 -5.27
C MET A 81 -0.34 21.31 -4.96
N LYS A 82 -0.27 22.54 -4.47
CA LYS A 82 1.01 23.24 -4.26
C LYS A 82 1.56 23.03 -2.86
N GLU A 83 2.86 23.01 -2.76
CA GLU A 83 3.59 23.11 -1.50
C GLU A 83 3.13 24.36 -0.73
N GLY A 84 3.02 24.24 0.59
CA GLY A 84 2.50 25.27 1.49
C GLY A 84 0.98 25.33 1.58
N SER A 85 0.23 24.74 0.64
CA SER A 85 -1.24 24.65 0.74
C SER A 85 -1.66 23.58 1.73
N THR A 86 -2.95 23.55 2.08
CA THR A 86 -3.53 22.61 3.03
C THR A 86 -4.47 21.65 2.32
N VAL A 87 -4.42 20.39 2.71
CA VAL A 87 -5.33 19.34 2.24
C VAL A 87 -6.11 18.73 3.42
N GLU A 88 -7.44 18.62 3.26
CA GLU A 88 -8.28 17.90 4.22
C GLU A 88 -8.21 16.41 3.95
N MET A 89 -8.09 15.60 5.00
CA MET A 89 -8.11 14.15 4.90
C MET A 89 -8.85 13.50 6.08
N LEU A 90 -9.50 12.37 5.84
CA LEU A 90 -9.94 11.46 6.90
C LEU A 90 -8.79 10.50 7.21
N THR A 91 -8.34 10.50 8.45
CA THR A 91 -7.18 9.72 8.91
C THR A 91 -7.58 8.39 9.53
N ASN A 92 -6.59 7.53 9.76
CA ASN A 92 -6.73 6.25 10.47
C ASN A 92 -7.75 5.29 9.84
N CYS A 93 -7.79 5.22 8.51
CA CYS A 93 -8.64 4.29 7.79
C CYS A 93 -7.96 2.93 7.63
N GLY A 94 -8.75 1.85 7.66
CA GLY A 94 -8.29 0.47 7.49
C GLY A 94 -7.64 -0.15 8.73
N ASN A 95 -7.37 -1.47 8.64
CA ASN A 95 -6.81 -2.29 9.73
C ASN A 95 -5.27 -2.33 9.76
N GLY A 96 -4.61 -2.29 8.60
CA GLY A 96 -3.16 -2.43 8.46
C GLY A 96 -2.63 -3.87 8.55
N TYR A 97 -1.34 -4.03 8.25
CA TYR A 97 -0.65 -5.33 8.34
C TYR A 97 -0.37 -5.69 9.80
N ASP A 98 -0.68 -6.92 10.19
CA ASP A 98 -0.29 -7.47 11.47
C ASP A 98 0.98 -8.30 11.31
N LEU A 99 2.13 -7.74 11.65
CA LEU A 99 3.41 -8.41 11.47
C LEU A 99 3.78 -9.34 12.65
N SER A 100 2.92 -9.52 13.65
CA SER A 100 3.21 -10.34 14.84
C SER A 100 3.42 -11.84 14.53
N ASN A 101 2.87 -12.32 13.40
CA ASN A 101 3.03 -13.69 12.94
C ASN A 101 4.32 -13.95 12.15
N PHE A 102 5.07 -12.90 11.81
CA PHE A 102 6.39 -13.02 11.18
C PHE A 102 7.46 -13.16 12.27
N LYS A 103 8.34 -14.16 12.19
CA LYS A 103 9.31 -14.47 13.25
C LYS A 103 10.72 -14.00 12.91
N ASP A 104 11.28 -14.47 11.82
CA ASP A 104 12.68 -14.27 11.47
C ASP A 104 12.83 -13.38 10.21
N GLU A 105 11.99 -13.65 9.21
CA GLU A 105 12.07 -12.97 7.93
C GLU A 105 10.67 -12.71 7.32
N ILE A 106 10.64 -11.76 6.39
CA ILE A 106 9.45 -11.40 5.62
C ILE A 106 9.84 -11.12 4.17
N LEU A 107 9.05 -11.62 3.23
CA LEU A 107 9.08 -11.22 1.83
C LEU A 107 8.01 -10.16 1.58
N VAL A 108 8.41 -8.98 1.12
CA VAL A 108 7.49 -7.90 0.74
C VAL A 108 7.39 -7.83 -0.77
N VAL A 109 6.19 -8.05 -1.31
CA VAL A 109 5.96 -8.06 -2.77
C VAL A 109 5.00 -6.95 -3.16
N GLY A 110 5.47 -6.04 -4.01
CA GLY A 110 4.67 -4.93 -4.53
C GLY A 110 4.52 -4.96 -6.05
N GLY A 111 3.41 -4.45 -6.57
CA GLY A 111 3.21 -4.30 -8.02
C GLY A 111 2.70 -2.93 -8.41
N GLY A 112 3.41 -2.21 -9.29
CA GLY A 112 3.03 -0.86 -9.72
C GLY A 112 2.84 0.07 -8.52
N ILE A 113 1.68 0.73 -8.44
CA ILE A 113 1.42 1.66 -7.31
C ILE A 113 1.27 0.93 -5.97
N GLY A 114 1.00 -0.39 -5.96
CA GLY A 114 0.99 -1.21 -4.75
C GLY A 114 2.36 -1.33 -4.05
N CYS A 115 3.46 -0.94 -4.70
CA CYS A 115 4.77 -0.80 -4.05
C CYS A 115 4.75 0.30 -2.96
N ALA A 116 3.86 1.29 -3.07
CA ALA A 116 3.80 2.40 -2.12
C ALA A 116 3.47 1.96 -0.68
N PRO A 117 2.36 1.25 -0.38
CA PRO A 117 2.11 0.74 0.97
C PRO A 117 3.15 -0.28 1.43
N CYS A 118 3.83 -0.98 0.52
CA CYS A 118 4.89 -1.92 0.84
C CYS A 118 6.12 -1.24 1.49
N ILE A 119 6.41 0.03 1.19
CA ILE A 119 7.46 0.80 1.88
C ILE A 119 7.17 0.92 3.37
N GLY A 120 5.92 1.17 3.75
CA GLY A 120 5.50 1.20 5.16
C GLY A 120 5.67 -0.15 5.85
N VAL A 121 5.39 -1.26 5.14
CA VAL A 121 5.63 -2.62 5.65
C VAL A 121 7.12 -2.85 5.89
N ILE A 122 7.98 -2.46 4.95
CA ILE A 122 9.44 -2.57 5.06
C ILE A 122 9.93 -1.74 6.26
N GLN A 123 9.48 -0.49 6.38
CA GLN A 123 9.82 0.40 7.50
C GLN A 123 9.47 -0.23 8.86
N GLU A 124 8.28 -0.83 8.98
CA GLU A 124 7.82 -1.49 10.21
C GLU A 124 8.60 -2.80 10.46
N ALA A 125 8.79 -3.64 9.45
CA ALA A 125 9.51 -4.91 9.56
C ALA A 125 10.98 -4.73 9.97
N VAL A 126 11.66 -3.74 9.40
CA VAL A 126 13.05 -3.38 9.78
C VAL A 126 13.11 -2.92 11.25
N LYS A 127 12.15 -2.09 11.70
CA LYS A 127 12.05 -1.68 13.11
C LYS A 127 11.82 -2.84 14.07
N LEU A 128 11.12 -3.89 13.62
CA LEU A 128 10.90 -5.12 14.37
C LEU A 128 12.11 -6.08 14.35
N GLY A 129 13.16 -5.77 13.59
CA GLY A 129 14.37 -6.59 13.46
C GLY A 129 14.20 -7.81 12.55
N LEU A 130 13.16 -7.84 11.72
CA LEU A 130 12.95 -8.91 10.74
C LEU A 130 13.97 -8.78 9.59
N LYS A 131 14.44 -9.90 9.06
CA LYS A 131 15.16 -9.94 7.80
C LYS A 131 14.19 -9.70 6.65
N VAL A 132 14.33 -8.56 5.95
CA VAL A 132 13.39 -8.15 4.91
C VAL A 132 13.98 -8.44 3.53
N LYS A 133 13.19 -9.10 2.70
CA LYS A 133 13.43 -9.32 1.28
C LYS A 133 12.32 -8.68 0.46
N VAL A 134 12.65 -8.09 -0.68
CA VAL A 134 11.68 -7.29 -1.45
C VAL A 134 11.68 -7.68 -2.93
N VAL A 135 10.50 -7.90 -3.48
CA VAL A 135 10.31 -8.01 -4.94
C VAL A 135 9.27 -6.98 -5.38
N PHE A 136 9.70 -6.01 -6.19
CA PHE A 136 8.80 -5.04 -6.79
C PHE A 136 8.66 -5.25 -8.29
N GLY A 137 7.42 -5.29 -8.78
CA GLY A 137 7.07 -5.45 -10.19
C GLY A 137 6.62 -4.15 -10.82
N PHE A 138 7.16 -3.83 -12.00
CA PHE A 138 6.82 -2.67 -12.80
C PHE A 138 6.66 -3.06 -14.27
N ARG A 139 6.04 -2.20 -15.08
CA ARG A 139 5.94 -2.44 -16.53
C ARG A 139 7.31 -2.33 -17.21
N SER A 140 8.12 -1.34 -16.79
CA SER A 140 9.46 -1.11 -17.30
C SER A 140 10.35 -0.49 -16.24
N GLU A 141 11.65 -0.40 -16.54
CA GLU A 141 12.63 0.23 -15.65
C GLU A 141 12.38 1.72 -15.47
N GLU A 142 11.91 2.41 -16.52
CA GLU A 142 11.58 3.85 -16.49
C GLU A 142 10.36 4.15 -15.59
N GLU A 143 9.48 3.17 -15.39
CA GLU A 143 8.34 3.27 -14.48
C GLU A 143 8.68 2.87 -13.04
N SER A 144 9.92 2.41 -12.76
CA SER A 144 10.31 1.96 -11.43
C SER A 144 10.69 3.13 -10.50
N TYR A 145 10.46 2.94 -9.21
CA TYR A 145 10.77 3.90 -8.14
C TYR A 145 11.05 3.16 -6.83
N PHE A 146 11.48 3.88 -5.80
CA PHE A 146 11.85 3.38 -4.47
C PHE A 146 13.18 2.61 -4.38
N LYS A 147 14.00 2.61 -5.42
CA LYS A 147 15.32 1.98 -5.34
C LYS A 147 16.17 2.58 -4.23
N LYS A 148 16.17 3.91 -4.13
CA LYS A 148 16.95 4.64 -3.11
C LYS A 148 16.46 4.32 -1.70
N GLU A 149 15.15 4.28 -1.48
CA GLU A 149 14.55 3.94 -0.18
C GLU A 149 14.90 2.51 0.24
N LEU A 150 14.89 1.55 -0.69
CA LEU A 150 15.29 0.16 -0.41
C LEU A 150 16.76 0.06 -0.04
N GLU A 151 17.64 0.83 -0.70
CA GLU A 151 19.06 0.93 -0.37
C GLU A 151 19.27 1.57 1.02
N GLU A 152 18.53 2.61 1.35
CA GLU A 152 18.56 3.28 2.66
C GLU A 152 18.08 2.35 3.80
N PHE A 153 17.09 1.48 3.56
CA PHE A 153 16.68 0.45 4.52
C PHE A 153 17.70 -0.69 4.66
N GLY A 154 18.64 -0.83 3.72
CA GLY A 154 19.65 -1.91 3.73
C GLY A 154 19.04 -3.30 3.52
N VAL A 155 17.95 -3.41 2.79
CA VAL A 155 17.23 -4.68 2.55
C VAL A 155 17.68 -5.37 1.26
N GLU A 156 17.54 -6.69 1.20
CA GLU A 156 17.74 -7.43 -0.05
C GLU A 156 16.53 -7.19 -0.98
N TYR A 157 16.77 -6.77 -2.23
CA TYR A 157 15.67 -6.51 -3.16
C TYR A 157 15.96 -6.94 -4.60
N ALA A 158 14.88 -7.16 -5.34
CA ALA A 158 14.91 -7.39 -6.78
C ALA A 158 13.72 -6.69 -7.46
N PHE A 159 13.94 -6.21 -8.68
CA PHE A 159 12.88 -5.70 -9.55
C PHE A 159 12.54 -6.70 -10.65
N ALA A 160 11.26 -6.77 -11.01
CA ALA A 160 10.76 -7.53 -12.14
C ALA A 160 10.10 -6.56 -13.13
N TYR A 161 10.39 -6.71 -14.42
CA TYR A 161 9.91 -5.82 -15.47
C TYR A 161 9.14 -6.58 -16.55
N ASP A 162 7.85 -6.23 -16.74
CA ASP A 162 6.97 -6.88 -17.72
C ASP A 162 7.54 -6.82 -19.16
N ASN A 163 8.15 -5.68 -19.54
CA ASN A 163 8.77 -5.50 -20.86
C ASN A 163 9.99 -6.42 -21.09
N LYS A 164 10.58 -6.96 -20.02
CA LYS A 164 11.65 -7.98 -20.07
C LYS A 164 11.09 -9.40 -19.90
N LYS A 165 9.74 -9.58 -19.93
CA LYS A 165 9.03 -10.84 -19.68
C LYS A 165 9.27 -11.44 -18.31
N GLU A 166 9.61 -10.60 -17.34
CA GLU A 166 9.75 -10.93 -15.92
C GLU A 166 8.44 -10.64 -15.18
N ASN A 167 8.21 -11.35 -14.09
CA ASN A 167 7.15 -11.04 -13.14
C ASN A 167 7.62 -11.36 -11.71
N VAL A 168 6.87 -10.89 -10.71
CA VAL A 168 7.28 -11.04 -9.30
C VAL A 168 7.41 -12.50 -8.87
N VAL A 169 6.61 -13.42 -9.42
CA VAL A 169 6.66 -14.85 -9.09
C VAL A 169 7.93 -15.50 -9.65
N THR A 170 8.27 -15.23 -10.91
CA THR A 170 9.51 -15.73 -11.51
C THR A 170 10.72 -15.18 -10.79
N LYS A 171 10.72 -13.87 -10.47
CA LYS A 171 11.81 -13.22 -9.74
C LYS A 171 11.98 -13.78 -8.33
N MET A 172 10.90 -13.98 -7.61
CA MET A 172 10.90 -14.62 -6.28
C MET A 172 11.55 -16.01 -6.33
N LYS A 173 11.19 -16.85 -7.33
CA LYS A 173 11.76 -18.19 -7.52
C LYS A 173 13.25 -18.15 -7.89
N GLU A 174 13.66 -17.24 -8.79
CA GLU A 174 15.07 -17.04 -9.14
C GLU A 174 15.93 -16.69 -7.92
N MET A 175 15.36 -15.95 -6.95
CA MET A 175 16.02 -15.57 -5.71
C MET A 175 15.92 -16.65 -4.63
N ASN A 176 15.22 -17.77 -4.84
CA ASN A 176 14.90 -18.80 -3.85
C ASN A 176 14.13 -18.25 -2.61
N TRP A 177 13.15 -17.36 -2.85
CA TRP A 177 12.33 -16.71 -1.81
C TRP A 177 10.88 -17.21 -1.78
N ASP A 178 10.57 -18.29 -2.46
CA ASP A 178 9.21 -18.81 -2.69
C ASP A 178 8.55 -19.54 -1.51
N ASN A 179 9.27 -19.68 -0.39
CA ASN A 179 8.74 -20.27 0.85
C ASN A 179 8.85 -19.34 2.07
N ILE A 180 9.05 -18.05 1.83
CA ILE A 180 9.15 -17.05 2.89
C ILE A 180 7.75 -16.47 3.18
N PRO A 181 7.35 -16.31 4.46
CA PRO A 181 6.13 -15.60 4.80
C PRO A 181 6.11 -14.19 4.19
N PHE A 182 4.96 -13.76 3.66
CA PHE A 182 4.94 -12.56 2.84
C PHE A 182 3.82 -11.57 3.15
N ALA A 183 4.07 -10.30 2.80
CA ALA A 183 3.08 -9.24 2.72
C ALA A 183 3.07 -8.68 1.29
N THR A 184 1.88 -8.45 0.72
CA THR A 184 1.78 -7.99 -0.67
C THR A 184 0.69 -6.95 -0.89
N CYS A 185 0.93 -6.06 -1.86
CA CYS A 185 -0.05 -5.14 -2.42
C CYS A 185 0.21 -4.94 -3.92
N GLY A 186 -0.84 -4.87 -4.72
CA GLY A 186 -0.72 -4.63 -6.16
C GLY A 186 -1.89 -5.20 -6.96
N PRO A 187 -1.73 -5.39 -8.26
CA PRO A 187 -2.77 -5.93 -9.12
C PRO A 187 -3.30 -7.28 -8.65
N THR A 188 -4.62 -7.45 -8.63
CA THR A 188 -5.29 -8.68 -8.15
C THR A 188 -4.67 -9.96 -8.74
N ARG A 189 -4.43 -9.98 -10.07
CA ARG A 189 -3.82 -11.14 -10.75
C ARG A 189 -2.40 -11.44 -10.27
N MET A 190 -1.63 -10.40 -9.95
CA MET A 190 -0.28 -10.57 -9.40
C MET A 190 -0.34 -11.22 -8.02
N MET A 191 -1.19 -10.71 -7.13
CA MET A 191 -1.36 -11.24 -5.77
C MET A 191 -1.91 -12.67 -5.79
N GLN A 192 -2.88 -12.96 -6.66
CA GLN A 192 -3.40 -14.33 -6.87
C GLN A 192 -2.30 -15.29 -7.31
N ALA A 193 -1.48 -14.91 -8.30
CA ALA A 193 -0.36 -15.72 -8.76
C ALA A 193 0.69 -15.94 -7.68
N LEU A 194 1.02 -14.90 -6.90
CA LEU A 194 1.92 -15.02 -5.75
C LEU A 194 1.38 -16.02 -4.72
N CYS A 195 0.12 -15.90 -4.32
CA CYS A 195 -0.51 -16.80 -3.34
C CYS A 195 -0.58 -18.26 -3.82
N ALA A 196 -0.75 -18.48 -5.13
CA ALA A 196 -0.73 -19.82 -5.72
C ALA A 196 0.68 -20.45 -5.81
N ASN A 197 1.74 -19.64 -5.71
CA ASN A 197 3.14 -20.06 -5.87
C ASN A 197 3.98 -19.92 -4.59
N ASN A 198 3.39 -19.48 -3.48
CA ASN A 198 4.05 -19.40 -2.18
C ASN A 198 3.10 -19.96 -1.11
N ASN A 199 3.48 -21.09 -0.51
CA ASN A 199 2.66 -21.80 0.48
C ASN A 199 2.83 -21.26 1.91
N ALA A 200 3.81 -20.40 2.16
CA ALA A 200 4.02 -19.82 3.48
C ALA A 200 2.87 -18.86 3.86
N TYR A 201 2.80 -18.49 5.14
CA TYR A 201 1.85 -17.49 5.63
C TYR A 201 1.92 -16.20 4.81
N GLY A 202 0.77 -15.60 4.49
CA GLY A 202 0.73 -14.41 3.65
C GLY A 202 -0.40 -13.45 3.98
N LEU A 203 -0.07 -12.15 3.96
CA LEU A 203 -1.01 -11.05 4.08
C LEU A 203 -1.13 -10.32 2.73
N VAL A 204 -2.37 -10.07 2.32
CA VAL A 204 -2.69 -9.38 1.06
C VAL A 204 -3.48 -8.11 1.33
N SER A 205 -3.08 -7.00 0.72
CA SER A 205 -3.83 -5.73 0.78
C SER A 205 -4.69 -5.60 -0.47
N LEU A 206 -5.99 -5.62 -0.29
CA LEU A 206 -6.98 -5.56 -1.37
C LEU A 206 -7.45 -4.14 -1.62
N GLU A 207 -7.74 -3.85 -2.88
CA GLU A 207 -8.29 -2.58 -3.33
C GLU A 207 -9.67 -2.75 -3.94
N THR A 208 -10.56 -1.79 -3.71
CA THR A 208 -11.84 -1.67 -4.38
C THR A 208 -12.30 -0.22 -4.40
N ARG A 209 -13.34 0.08 -5.17
CA ARG A 209 -13.93 1.42 -5.17
C ARG A 209 -14.53 1.72 -3.81
N MET A 210 -14.16 2.86 -3.24
CA MET A 210 -14.64 3.32 -1.95
C MET A 210 -15.53 4.56 -2.11
N GLY A 211 -16.58 4.64 -1.27
CA GLY A 211 -17.44 5.80 -1.20
C GLY A 211 -17.19 6.61 0.06
N CYS A 212 -17.31 5.99 1.25
CA CYS A 212 -17.20 6.68 2.53
C CYS A 212 -15.86 6.51 3.24
N GLY A 213 -15.09 5.44 2.97
CA GLY A 213 -13.81 5.14 3.62
C GLY A 213 -13.88 4.64 5.07
N PHE A 214 -15.07 4.64 5.71
CA PHE A 214 -15.24 4.28 7.14
C PHE A 214 -16.30 3.20 7.41
N GLY A 215 -16.78 2.52 6.37
CA GLY A 215 -17.62 1.34 6.50
C GLY A 215 -19.14 1.59 6.59
N ALA A 216 -19.64 2.80 6.39
CA ALA A 216 -21.07 3.09 6.49
C ALA A 216 -21.85 2.75 5.21
N CYS A 217 -21.28 3.03 4.02
CA CYS A 217 -22.02 2.93 2.75
C CYS A 217 -22.03 1.50 2.17
N MET A 218 -21.24 0.56 2.68
CA MET A 218 -21.12 -0.83 2.21
C MET A 218 -20.59 -0.98 0.76
N GLY A 219 -20.27 0.12 0.06
CA GLY A 219 -19.90 0.12 -1.35
C GLY A 219 -18.59 -0.59 -1.68
N CYS A 220 -17.73 -0.80 -0.68
CA CYS A 220 -16.46 -1.52 -0.83
C CYS A 220 -16.51 -2.96 -0.30
N SER A 221 -17.71 -3.54 -0.16
CA SER A 221 -17.87 -4.90 0.35
C SER A 221 -17.46 -5.92 -0.69
N VAL A 222 -16.67 -6.89 -0.25
CA VAL A 222 -16.29 -8.08 -1.03
C VAL A 222 -16.61 -9.34 -0.23
N GLU A 223 -16.91 -10.42 -0.93
CA GLU A 223 -17.14 -11.71 -0.32
C GLU A 223 -15.80 -12.40 -0.08
N MET A 224 -15.61 -12.87 1.13
CA MET A 224 -14.48 -13.64 1.61
C MET A 224 -14.95 -15.00 2.14
N LYS A 225 -14.07 -15.95 2.38
CA LYS A 225 -14.44 -17.24 3.00
C LYS A 225 -15.11 -17.06 4.37
N THR A 226 -14.75 -16.01 5.09
CA THR A 226 -15.31 -15.66 6.41
C THR A 226 -16.52 -14.70 6.32
N GLY A 227 -17.12 -14.56 5.13
CA GLY A 227 -18.29 -13.73 4.87
C GLY A 227 -17.96 -12.36 4.28
N MET A 228 -18.99 -11.51 4.15
CA MET A 228 -18.85 -10.16 3.55
C MET A 228 -17.96 -9.27 4.40
N LYS A 229 -16.94 -8.67 3.79
CA LYS A 229 -15.99 -7.73 4.43
C LYS A 229 -15.94 -6.41 3.65
N ARG A 230 -15.94 -5.31 4.37
CA ARG A 230 -15.71 -3.97 3.79
C ARG A 230 -14.24 -3.67 3.77
N ILE A 231 -13.67 -3.48 2.60
CA ILE A 231 -12.24 -3.21 2.45
C ILE A 231 -11.79 -2.01 3.29
N CYS A 232 -12.62 -0.97 3.40
CA CYS A 232 -12.27 0.23 4.17
C CYS A 232 -12.34 0.06 5.69
N LYS A 233 -12.95 -1.00 6.22
CA LYS A 233 -13.17 -1.17 7.66
C LYS A 233 -12.57 -2.44 8.23
N GLU A 234 -12.94 -3.60 7.68
CA GLU A 234 -12.39 -4.90 8.08
C GLU A 234 -11.03 -5.19 7.41
N GLY A 235 -10.75 -4.54 6.24
CA GLY A 235 -9.49 -4.54 5.52
C GLY A 235 -8.71 -3.22 5.66
N PRO A 236 -7.85 -2.89 4.69
CA PRO A 236 -7.65 -3.55 3.41
C PRO A 236 -6.86 -4.86 3.47
N VAL A 237 -6.20 -5.17 4.60
CA VAL A 237 -5.29 -6.30 4.73
C VAL A 237 -6.03 -7.52 5.27
N PHE A 238 -5.83 -8.66 4.59
CA PHE A 238 -6.43 -9.96 4.93
C PHE A 238 -5.38 -11.06 4.82
N GLU A 239 -5.62 -12.17 5.50
CA GLU A 239 -4.86 -13.40 5.26
C GLU A 239 -5.19 -13.95 3.88
N LYS A 240 -4.19 -14.45 3.15
CA LYS A 240 -4.36 -14.95 1.78
C LYS A 240 -5.38 -16.09 1.69
N GLU A 241 -5.48 -16.88 2.76
CA GLU A 241 -6.39 -18.02 2.89
C GLU A 241 -7.86 -17.62 2.96
N ASP A 242 -8.19 -16.40 3.40
CA ASP A 242 -9.56 -15.89 3.48
C ASP A 242 -10.09 -15.35 2.15
N VAL A 243 -9.20 -15.09 1.18
CA VAL A 243 -9.56 -14.44 -0.07
C VAL A 243 -10.21 -15.40 -1.06
N LEU A 244 -11.39 -15.03 -1.56
CA LEU A 244 -12.07 -15.66 -2.70
C LEU A 244 -11.69 -14.89 -3.98
N TRP A 245 -10.61 -15.34 -4.63
CA TRP A 245 -10.01 -14.63 -5.77
C TRP A 245 -10.95 -14.48 -6.98
N GLU A 246 -11.88 -15.42 -7.17
CA GLU A 246 -12.91 -15.41 -8.21
C GLU A 246 -13.92 -14.25 -8.06
N ASN A 247 -14.07 -13.71 -6.86
CA ASN A 247 -14.99 -12.62 -6.55
C ASN A 247 -14.33 -11.23 -6.66
N LEU A 248 -13.02 -11.17 -6.88
CA LEU A 248 -12.26 -9.94 -7.09
C LEU A 248 -12.13 -9.64 -8.58
N LYS A 249 -12.70 -8.51 -9.03
CA LYS A 249 -12.67 -8.06 -10.44
C LYS A 249 -11.52 -7.10 -10.70
#